data_a9765189e64f2106b421a443074fbb95
#
_entry.id   a9765189e64f2106b421a443074fbb95
#
_cell.length_a   1.000
_cell.length_b   1.000
_cell.length_c   1.000
_cell.angle_alpha   90.00
_cell.angle_beta   90.00
_cell.angle_gamma   90.00
#
_symmetry.space_group_name_H-M   'P 1'
#
loop_
_entity.id
_entity.type
_entity.pdbx_description
1 polymer ?
#
loop_
_entity_poly.entity_id
_entity_poly.type
_entity_poly.pdbx_seq_one_letter_code
_entity_poly.pdbx_strand_id
1 'polypeptide(L)'
;MRNKLALIVLVFTLLFPGLSSAQNWTIKEIEARVSEYKNWLDQLGSNGFRYWTRLDSTKRPHRLYVAEGFMKATTTEKEQFIEIFSRYLAGHPEKNMLIDIFDVSTGQEIGEYGFGGFKLFTIGARAR
;
A
#
# COMPACT_ATOMS: atom_id res chain seq x y z
N MET A 1 5.28 20.40 2.09
CA MET A 1 5.17 18.99 2.47
C MET A 1 3.75 18.58 2.77
N ARG A 2 3.07 19.30 3.69
CA ARG A 2 1.68 18.95 4.02
C ARG A 2 0.77 19.00 2.80
N ASN A 3 0.97 20.01 1.94
CA ASN A 3 0.15 20.17 0.75
C ASN A 3 0.28 18.99 -0.21
N LYS A 4 1.46 18.39 -0.27
CA LYS A 4 1.68 17.24 -1.12
C LYS A 4 0.93 16.01 -0.63
N LEU A 5 0.89 15.81 0.70
CA LEU A 5 0.15 14.70 1.26
C LEU A 5 -1.35 14.86 1.04
N ALA A 6 -1.86 16.08 1.25
CA ALA A 6 -3.27 16.35 1.00
C ALA A 6 -3.62 16.11 -0.46
N LEU A 7 -2.74 16.51 -1.36
CA LEU A 7 -2.95 16.30 -2.79
C LEU A 7 -2.96 14.81 -3.13
N ILE A 8 -2.10 14.01 -2.50
CA ILE A 8 -2.07 12.57 -2.73
C ILE A 8 -3.41 11.94 -2.35
N VAL A 9 -3.96 12.30 -1.19
CA VAL A 9 -5.24 11.76 -0.75
C VAL A 9 -6.34 12.13 -1.73
N LEU A 10 -6.35 13.37 -2.20
CA LEU A 10 -7.33 13.83 -3.17
C LEU A 10 -7.21 13.07 -4.48
N VAL A 11 -5.98 12.90 -4.98
CA VAL A 11 -5.73 12.16 -6.22
C VAL A 11 -6.16 10.71 -6.06
N PHE A 12 -5.89 10.10 -4.90
CA PHE A 12 -6.31 8.74 -4.62
C PHE A 12 -7.83 8.61 -4.77
N THR A 13 -8.58 9.53 -4.15
CA THR A 13 -10.03 9.50 -4.19
C THR A 13 -10.55 9.65 -5.61
N LEU A 14 -9.96 10.53 -6.40
CA LEU A 14 -10.40 10.77 -7.77
C LEU A 14 -10.03 9.64 -8.72
N LEU A 15 -8.86 9.01 -8.51
CA LEU A 15 -8.39 7.96 -9.41
C LEU A 15 -9.12 6.64 -9.22
N PHE A 16 -9.65 6.36 -8.03
CA PHE A 16 -10.25 5.07 -7.74
C PHE A 16 -11.66 5.20 -7.19
N PRO A 17 -12.56 5.86 -7.94
CA PRO A 17 -13.91 6.12 -7.41
C PRO A 17 -14.76 4.87 -7.20
N GLY A 18 -14.49 3.80 -7.93
CA GLY A 18 -15.25 2.56 -7.80
C GLY A 18 -14.56 1.48 -7.00
N LEU A 19 -13.59 1.86 -6.16
CA LEU A 19 -12.72 0.90 -5.50
C LEU A 19 -13.46 -0.11 -4.64
N SER A 20 -14.53 0.28 -3.98
CA SER A 20 -15.28 -0.60 -3.08
C SER A 20 -16.43 -1.33 -3.76
N SER A 21 -16.66 -1.11 -5.04
CA SER A 21 -17.79 -1.68 -5.77
C SER A 21 -17.39 -2.94 -6.50
N ALA A 22 -18.17 -4.00 -6.31
CA ALA A 22 -17.98 -5.22 -7.10
C ALA A 22 -18.41 -4.95 -8.53
N GLN A 23 -17.67 -5.43 -9.51
CA GLN A 23 -18.04 -5.28 -10.90
C GLN A 23 -17.36 -6.34 -11.76
N ASN A 24 -17.90 -6.51 -12.95
CA ASN A 24 -17.33 -7.44 -13.90
C ASN A 24 -16.24 -6.72 -14.70
N TRP A 25 -15.00 -7.13 -14.49
CA TRP A 25 -13.85 -6.52 -15.11
C TRP A 25 -13.46 -7.26 -16.37
N THR A 26 -13.25 -6.53 -17.46
CA THR A 26 -12.58 -7.12 -18.62
C THR A 26 -11.08 -7.19 -18.34
N ILE A 27 -10.37 -8.05 -19.07
CA ILE A 27 -8.94 -8.17 -18.93
C ILE A 27 -8.27 -6.82 -19.18
N LYS A 28 -8.74 -6.10 -20.21
CA LYS A 28 -8.16 -4.79 -20.55
C LYS A 28 -8.37 -3.77 -19.44
N GLU A 29 -9.54 -3.80 -18.80
CA GLU A 29 -9.81 -2.90 -17.68
C GLU A 29 -8.95 -3.25 -16.47
N ILE A 30 -8.76 -4.54 -16.21
CA ILE A 30 -7.89 -4.99 -15.12
C ILE A 30 -6.47 -4.48 -15.34
N GLU A 31 -5.94 -4.68 -16.54
CA GLU A 31 -4.58 -4.25 -16.86
C GLU A 31 -4.43 -2.75 -16.71
N ALA A 32 -5.39 -2.00 -17.19
CA ALA A 32 -5.34 -0.54 -17.10
C ALA A 32 -5.35 -0.07 -15.64
N ARG A 33 -6.21 -0.65 -14.81
CA ARG A 33 -6.30 -0.26 -13.41
C ARG A 33 -5.03 -0.64 -12.65
N VAL A 34 -4.50 -1.84 -12.88
CA VAL A 34 -3.28 -2.29 -12.23
C VAL A 34 -2.10 -1.39 -12.65
N SER A 35 -2.07 -0.96 -13.91
CA SER A 35 -1.04 -0.04 -14.37
C SER A 35 -1.15 1.31 -13.65
N GLU A 36 -2.36 1.80 -13.40
CA GLU A 36 -2.56 3.02 -12.61
C GLU A 36 -2.04 2.85 -11.19
N TYR A 37 -2.30 1.70 -10.58
CA TYR A 37 -1.77 1.40 -9.24
C TYR A 37 -0.25 1.48 -9.24
N LYS A 38 0.37 0.85 -10.24
CA LYS A 38 1.83 0.84 -10.32
C LYS A 38 2.40 2.25 -10.42
N ASN A 39 1.81 3.06 -11.30
CA ASN A 39 2.28 4.43 -11.49
C ASN A 39 2.16 5.25 -10.19
N TRP A 40 1.04 5.09 -9.49
CA TRP A 40 0.81 5.79 -8.25
C TRP A 40 1.80 5.33 -7.17
N LEU A 41 2.00 4.01 -7.05
CA LEU A 41 2.94 3.46 -6.06
C LEU A 41 4.37 3.89 -6.36
N ASP A 42 4.75 3.95 -7.64
CA ASP A 42 6.09 4.41 -8.01
C ASP A 42 6.33 5.85 -7.57
N GLN A 43 5.31 6.71 -7.67
CA GLN A 43 5.43 8.09 -7.21
C GLN A 43 5.62 8.17 -5.70
N LEU A 44 5.08 7.21 -4.96
CA LEU A 44 5.22 7.16 -3.51
C LEU A 44 6.50 6.49 -3.05
N GLY A 45 7.31 6.01 -3.98
CA GLY A 45 8.55 5.31 -3.66
C GLY A 45 9.65 6.21 -3.16
N SER A 46 10.87 5.66 -3.10
CA SER A 46 11.98 6.29 -2.39
C SER A 46 12.38 7.67 -2.90
N ASN A 47 12.22 7.93 -4.20
CA ASN A 47 12.59 9.23 -4.78
C ASN A 47 11.44 10.22 -4.83
N GLY A 48 10.26 9.83 -4.38
CA GLY A 48 9.09 10.69 -4.34
C GLY A 48 8.73 11.08 -2.92
N PHE A 49 7.63 10.54 -2.44
CA PHE A 49 7.12 10.88 -1.11
C PHE A 49 7.72 10.03 0.01
N ARG A 50 8.57 9.08 -0.35
CA ARG A 50 9.31 8.25 0.59
C ARG A 50 8.39 7.40 1.48
N TYR A 51 7.31 6.89 0.90
CA TYR A 51 6.43 5.97 1.60
C TYR A 51 7.07 4.60 1.73
N TRP A 52 7.74 4.12 0.66
CA TRP A 52 8.34 2.79 0.69
C TRP A 52 9.62 2.79 -0.12
N THR A 53 10.48 1.82 0.18
CA THR A 53 11.78 1.73 -0.48
C THR A 53 12.00 0.41 -1.20
N ARG A 54 11.41 -0.68 -0.69
CA ARG A 54 11.74 -1.99 -1.22
C ARG A 54 10.58 -2.96 -0.99
N LEU A 55 10.40 -3.85 -1.94
CA LEU A 55 9.45 -4.95 -1.83
C LEU A 55 10.22 -6.25 -2.05
N ASP A 56 10.10 -7.17 -1.10
CA ASP A 56 10.70 -8.49 -1.23
C ASP A 56 9.58 -9.49 -1.53
N SER A 57 9.48 -9.87 -2.79
CA SER A 57 8.47 -10.81 -3.27
C SER A 57 8.95 -12.25 -3.26
N THR A 58 10.17 -12.50 -2.78
CA THR A 58 10.66 -13.87 -2.64
C THR A 58 10.10 -14.57 -1.41
N LYS A 59 9.51 -13.79 -0.51
CA LYS A 59 8.88 -14.32 0.70
C LYS A 59 7.36 -14.35 0.55
N ARG A 60 6.71 -15.18 1.35
CA ARG A 60 5.24 -15.21 1.44
C ARG A 60 4.87 -15.22 2.91
N PRO A 61 4.14 -14.21 3.38
CA PRO A 61 3.64 -13.05 2.63
C PRO A 61 4.76 -12.18 2.06
N HIS A 62 4.42 -11.35 1.07
CA HIS A 62 5.37 -10.36 0.57
C HIS A 62 5.83 -9.46 1.72
N ARG A 63 7.07 -8.98 1.65
CA ARG A 63 7.60 -8.06 2.67
C ARG A 63 7.79 -6.69 2.07
N LEU A 64 7.06 -5.72 2.59
CA LEU A 64 7.14 -4.34 2.12
C LEU A 64 7.86 -3.50 3.16
N TYR A 65 8.93 -2.86 2.73
CA TYR A 65 9.75 -2.02 3.61
C TYR A 65 9.33 -0.57 3.41
N VAL A 66 8.75 0.02 4.45
CA VAL A 66 8.20 1.38 4.40
C VAL A 66 9.18 2.36 5.02
N ALA A 67 9.07 3.60 4.57
CA ALA A 67 10.00 4.66 4.95
C ALA A 67 9.27 5.77 5.71
N GLU A 68 9.96 6.89 5.91
CA GLU A 68 9.46 7.96 6.78
C GLU A 68 8.15 8.56 6.32
N GLY A 69 7.91 8.62 5.00
CA GLY A 69 6.65 9.17 4.50
C GLY A 69 5.45 8.37 4.96
N PHE A 70 5.58 7.05 4.95
CA PHE A 70 4.53 6.18 5.48
C PHE A 70 4.37 6.39 6.98
N MET A 71 5.49 6.45 7.70
CA MET A 71 5.43 6.57 9.16
C MET A 71 4.74 7.86 9.60
N LYS A 72 4.86 8.93 8.81
CA LYS A 72 4.26 10.23 9.12
C LYS A 72 2.82 10.37 8.61
N ALA A 73 2.35 9.45 7.80
CA ALA A 73 1.02 9.51 7.22
C ALA A 73 -0.04 9.23 8.29
N THR A 74 -1.26 9.65 8.02
CA THR A 74 -2.39 9.32 8.90
C THR A 74 -2.71 7.84 8.76
N THR A 75 -3.48 7.32 9.71
CA THR A 75 -3.90 5.92 9.65
C THR A 75 -4.69 5.64 8.38
N THR A 76 -5.57 6.56 8.00
CA THR A 76 -6.35 6.41 6.77
C THR A 76 -5.46 6.34 5.54
N GLU A 77 -4.47 7.22 5.46
CA GLU A 77 -3.53 7.24 4.33
C GLU A 77 -2.70 5.96 4.29
N LYS A 78 -2.24 5.49 5.45
CA LYS A 78 -1.50 4.24 5.52
C LYS A 78 -2.33 3.07 5.01
N GLU A 79 -3.57 3.00 5.44
CA GLU A 79 -4.48 1.93 5.05
C GLU A 79 -4.72 1.94 3.55
N GLN A 80 -5.00 3.10 2.99
CA GLN A 80 -5.24 3.22 1.55
C GLN A 80 -4.01 2.82 0.75
N PHE A 81 -2.84 3.24 1.19
CA PHE A 81 -1.60 2.90 0.52
C PHE A 81 -1.38 1.38 0.51
N ILE A 82 -1.55 0.74 1.65
CA ILE A 82 -1.33 -0.70 1.75
C ILE A 82 -2.38 -1.48 0.97
N GLU A 83 -3.64 -1.04 1.00
CA GLU A 83 -4.69 -1.69 0.22
C GLU A 83 -4.38 -1.67 -1.27
N ILE A 84 -3.96 -0.53 -1.78
CA ILE A 84 -3.62 -0.44 -3.20
C ILE A 84 -2.41 -1.30 -3.52
N PHE A 85 -1.41 -1.30 -2.63
CA PHE A 85 -0.24 -2.15 -2.83
C PHE A 85 -0.64 -3.62 -2.90
N SER A 86 -1.53 -4.05 -2.01
CA SER A 86 -2.02 -5.42 -1.97
C SER A 86 -2.74 -5.81 -3.26
N ARG A 87 -3.56 -4.90 -3.80
CA ARG A 87 -4.27 -5.15 -5.06
C ARG A 87 -3.33 -5.15 -6.25
N TYR A 88 -2.34 -4.26 -6.22
CA TYR A 88 -1.31 -4.26 -7.25
C TYR A 88 -0.58 -5.60 -7.29
N LEU A 89 -0.19 -6.12 -6.13
CA LEU A 89 0.49 -7.42 -6.06
C LEU A 89 -0.40 -8.56 -6.52
N ALA A 90 -1.69 -8.47 -6.26
CA ALA A 90 -2.65 -9.47 -6.72
C ALA A 90 -2.94 -9.35 -8.21
N GLY A 91 -2.57 -8.23 -8.82
CA GLY A 91 -2.82 -8.01 -10.24
C GLY A 91 -4.28 -7.84 -10.58
N HIS A 92 -5.10 -7.37 -9.63
CA HIS A 92 -6.54 -7.28 -9.84
C HIS A 92 -7.15 -6.25 -8.88
N PRO A 93 -8.07 -5.38 -9.38
CA PRO A 93 -8.64 -4.31 -8.54
C PRO A 93 -9.46 -4.79 -7.34
N GLU A 94 -9.92 -6.04 -7.35
CA GLU A 94 -10.76 -6.55 -6.28
C GLU A 94 -10.19 -7.76 -5.57
N LYS A 95 -8.89 -8.02 -5.79
CA LYS A 95 -8.22 -9.12 -5.11
C LYS A 95 -7.05 -8.57 -4.31
N ASN A 96 -6.64 -9.31 -3.30
CA ASN A 96 -5.59 -8.87 -2.39
C ASN A 96 -4.54 -9.95 -2.20
N MET A 97 -3.31 -9.48 -1.92
CA MET A 97 -2.23 -10.36 -1.52
C MET A 97 -1.82 -9.98 -0.11
N LEU A 98 -1.38 -10.96 0.65
CA LEU A 98 -0.93 -10.72 2.02
C LEU A 98 0.43 -10.00 2.00
N ILE A 99 0.58 -9.03 2.90
CA ILE A 99 1.80 -8.24 3.01
C ILE A 99 2.20 -8.14 4.48
N ASP A 100 3.47 -8.39 4.75
CA ASP A 100 4.07 -8.05 6.05
C ASP A 100 4.79 -6.71 5.88
N ILE A 101 4.57 -5.80 6.79
CA ILE A 101 5.06 -4.43 6.70
C ILE A 101 6.20 -4.21 7.67
N PHE A 102 7.34 -3.77 7.14
CA PHE A 102 8.55 -3.55 7.94
C PHE A 102 8.97 -2.09 7.86
N ASP A 103 9.45 -1.56 8.97
CA ASP A 103 10.07 -0.23 9.00
C ASP A 103 11.50 -0.36 8.52
N VAL A 104 11.83 0.30 7.41
CA VAL A 104 13.16 0.15 6.83
C VAL A 104 14.26 0.68 7.76
N SER A 105 13.94 1.67 8.61
CA SER A 105 14.97 2.26 9.48
C SER A 105 15.34 1.36 10.64
N THR A 106 14.44 0.50 11.12
CA THR A 106 14.71 -0.38 12.25
C THR A 106 14.77 -1.84 11.86
N GLY A 107 14.21 -2.20 10.72
CA GLY A 107 14.09 -3.59 10.31
C GLY A 107 13.00 -4.36 11.04
N GLN A 108 12.21 -3.69 11.88
CA GLN A 108 11.16 -4.35 12.63
C GLN A 108 9.88 -4.45 11.84
N GLU A 109 9.16 -5.54 12.04
CA GLU A 109 7.83 -5.68 11.47
C GLU A 109 6.86 -4.82 12.28
N ILE A 110 6.14 -3.93 11.60
CA ILE A 110 5.27 -2.96 12.26
C ILE A 110 3.80 -3.16 11.92
N GLY A 111 3.49 -4.04 11.00
CA GLY A 111 2.10 -4.25 10.64
C GLY A 111 1.96 -5.31 9.57
N GLU A 112 0.73 -5.47 9.10
CA GLU A 112 0.45 -6.44 8.06
C GLU A 112 -0.83 -6.07 7.32
N TYR A 113 -0.98 -6.62 6.13
CA TYR A 113 -2.26 -6.71 5.46
C TYR A 113 -2.58 -8.20 5.38
N GLY A 114 -3.46 -8.64 6.27
CA GLY A 114 -3.80 -10.04 6.41
C GLY A 114 -5.26 -10.29 6.09
N PHE A 115 -5.78 -11.42 6.55
CA PHE A 115 -7.17 -11.80 6.28
C PHE A 115 -8.14 -10.83 6.95
N GLY A 116 -7.73 -10.15 8.01
CA GLY A 116 -8.55 -9.14 8.66
C GLY A 116 -8.35 -7.74 8.12
N GLY A 117 -7.59 -7.57 7.04
CA GLY A 117 -7.29 -6.27 6.48
C GLY A 117 -6.01 -5.66 7.03
N PHE A 118 -5.90 -4.36 6.89
CA PHE A 118 -4.72 -3.62 7.36
C PHE A 118 -4.69 -3.55 8.88
N LYS A 119 -3.51 -3.76 9.44
CA LYS A 119 -3.33 -3.72 10.89
C LYS A 119 -1.92 -3.26 11.22
N LEU A 120 -1.82 -2.30 12.12
CA LEU A 120 -0.53 -1.89 12.67
C LEU A 120 -0.39 -2.53 14.06
N PHE A 121 0.83 -2.99 14.36
CA PHE A 121 1.09 -3.63 15.64
C PHE A 121 1.35 -2.57 16.70
N THR A 122 0.85 -2.78 17.89
CA THR A 122 1.16 -1.95 19.03
C THR A 122 2.62 -2.21 19.45
N ILE A 123 3.31 -1.17 19.90
CA ILE A 123 4.69 -1.32 20.37
C ILE A 123 4.71 -2.42 21.44
N GLY A 124 5.59 -3.41 21.22
CA GLY A 124 5.72 -4.54 22.10
C GLY A 124 4.84 -5.73 21.78
N ALA A 125 3.81 -5.55 20.93
CA ALA A 125 2.89 -6.63 20.61
C ALA A 125 3.55 -7.79 19.89
N ARG A 126 4.60 -7.52 19.13
CA ARG A 126 5.36 -8.53 18.37
C ARG A 126 6.79 -8.66 18.85
N ALA A 127 7.06 -8.17 20.04
CA ALA A 127 8.40 -8.21 20.61
C ALA A 127 8.64 -9.55 21.29
N ARG A 128 8.74 -10.59 20.48
CA ARG A 128 8.97 -11.94 21.02
C ARG A 128 9.90 -12.71 20.15
#